data_ba8e50062f71ef79a8b0c11696be4e0b
#
_entry.id   ba8e50062f71ef79a8b0c11696be4e0b
#
_cell.length_a   1.000
_cell.length_b   1.000
_cell.length_c   1.000
_cell.angle_alpha   90.00
_cell.angle_beta   90.00
_cell.angle_gamma   90.00
#
_symmetry.space_group_name_H-M   'P 1'
#
loop_
_entity.id
_entity.type
_entity.pdbx_description
1 polymer ?
#
loop_
_entity_poly.entity_id
_entity_poly.type
_entity_poly.pdbx_seq_one_letter_code
_entity_poly.pdbx_strand_id
1 'polypeptide(L)'
;MASVVAACGWDGGNALRPRLLAVSRLNDWVGEKLLYSPSRLAREYAPAERTARLPSYFISRTVPTLRDPAAWRLRVDGLVRRPLELSLDELMRMPRTTYTVKHHCVEGWSAIATWHGVAVSAVAQRCEPLPAARYLRFVSFDAGYWNGWDLASAMHPQTILAYGMNDNPLPIAHGAPLRLYAPTKLGYKMTKYLVSMTFTDKRPGGYWEDQGYPWFAGI
;
A
#
# COMPACT_ATOMS: atom_id res chain seq x y z
N MET A 1 15.26 22.34 -5.63
CA MET A 1 14.54 21.50 -4.64
C MET A 1 15.31 20.20 -4.39
N ALA A 2 16.54 20.31 -3.86
CA ALA A 2 17.45 19.16 -3.65
C ALA A 2 17.81 18.92 -2.17
N SER A 3 17.10 19.57 -1.22
CA SER A 3 17.59 19.63 0.17
C SER A 3 16.96 18.64 1.15
N VAL A 4 15.91 17.92 0.78
CA VAL A 4 15.24 16.99 1.71
C VAL A 4 15.81 15.56 1.62
N VAL A 5 16.41 15.19 0.49
CA VAL A 5 17.05 13.87 0.31
C VAL A 5 18.36 13.76 1.11
N ALA A 6 19.02 14.86 1.39
CA ALA A 6 20.27 14.89 2.17
C ALA A 6 20.09 14.54 3.66
N ALA A 7 18.88 14.67 4.22
CA ALA A 7 18.63 14.33 5.62
C ALA A 7 18.59 12.82 5.90
N CYS A 8 18.36 11.98 4.87
CA CYS A 8 18.39 10.53 4.99
C CYS A 8 19.80 9.92 4.85
N GLY A 9 20.77 10.70 4.41
CA GLY A 9 22.16 10.29 4.21
C GLY A 9 23.15 10.85 5.24
N TRP A 10 22.67 11.27 6.41
CA TRP A 10 23.56 11.79 7.44
C TRP A 10 24.28 10.66 8.17
N ASP A 11 25.50 10.40 7.77
CA ASP A 11 26.45 9.49 8.43
C ASP A 11 27.01 10.05 9.76
N GLY A 12 26.43 11.14 10.24
CA GLY A 12 26.78 11.82 11.47
C GLY A 12 26.34 11.06 12.72
N GLY A 13 27.12 10.10 13.14
CA GLY A 13 27.04 9.53 14.47
C GLY A 13 26.29 8.21 14.56
N ASN A 14 26.99 7.12 14.34
CA ASN A 14 26.56 5.74 14.60
C ASN A 14 25.94 5.51 15.99
N ALA A 15 26.21 6.37 16.96
CA ALA A 15 25.68 6.26 18.33
C ALA A 15 24.19 6.71 18.47
N LEU A 16 23.71 7.64 17.65
CA LEU A 16 22.32 8.12 17.72
C LEU A 16 21.35 7.28 16.89
N ARG A 17 21.81 6.68 15.79
CA ARG A 17 20.98 5.88 14.90
C ARG A 17 20.21 4.76 15.62
N PRO A 18 20.80 3.92 16.50
CA PRO A 18 20.06 2.89 17.22
C PRO A 18 18.97 3.46 18.12
N ARG A 19 19.22 4.63 18.74
CA ARG A 19 18.25 5.31 19.62
C ARG A 19 17.08 5.85 18.82
N LEU A 20 17.34 6.49 17.68
CA LEU A 20 16.30 7.00 16.78
C LEU A 20 15.45 5.86 16.21
N LEU A 21 16.07 4.74 15.84
CA LEU A 21 15.34 3.54 15.40
C LEU A 21 14.50 2.94 16.54
N ALA A 22 14.97 2.98 17.78
CA ALA A 22 14.17 2.54 18.92
C ALA A 22 12.94 3.43 19.15
N VAL A 23 13.07 4.75 19.00
CA VAL A 23 11.93 5.69 19.07
C VAL A 23 10.96 5.43 17.92
N SER A 24 11.46 5.21 16.70
CA SER A 24 10.62 4.87 15.54
C SER A 24 9.82 3.59 15.77
N ARG A 25 10.44 2.56 16.34
CA ARG A 25 9.75 1.29 16.70
C ARG A 25 8.70 1.49 17.78
N LEU A 26 9.00 2.34 18.78
CA LEU A 26 8.01 2.69 19.81
C LEU A 26 6.80 3.41 19.20
N ASN A 27 7.04 4.39 18.32
CA ASN A 27 5.97 5.09 17.60
C ASN A 27 5.13 4.14 16.73
N ASP A 28 5.76 3.20 16.04
CA ASP A 28 5.07 2.14 15.29
C ASP A 28 4.20 1.29 16.22
N TRP A 29 4.73 0.88 17.37
CA TRP A 29 3.97 0.09 18.34
C TRP A 29 2.78 0.87 18.92
N VAL A 30 2.98 2.15 19.29
CA VAL A 30 1.91 3.03 19.76
C VAL A 30 0.84 3.19 18.66
N GLY A 31 1.25 3.47 17.43
CA GLY A 31 0.36 3.60 16.28
C GLY A 31 -0.47 2.33 16.06
N GLU A 32 0.18 1.16 16.07
CA GLU A 32 -0.46 -0.15 15.85
C GLU A 32 -1.39 -0.56 17.01
N LYS A 33 -0.95 -0.40 18.26
CA LYS A 33 -1.64 -1.00 19.42
C LYS A 33 -2.61 -0.06 20.14
N LEU A 34 -2.36 1.24 20.11
CA LEU A 34 -3.12 2.21 20.88
C LEU A 34 -3.97 3.16 20.01
N LEU A 35 -3.50 3.52 18.83
CA LEU A 35 -4.17 4.51 17.98
C LEU A 35 -4.95 3.89 16.82
N TYR A 36 -4.55 2.73 16.34
CA TYR A 36 -5.23 2.04 15.25
C TYR A 36 -6.54 1.40 15.70
N SER A 37 -7.57 1.61 14.91
CA SER A 37 -8.85 0.91 15.05
C SER A 37 -9.23 0.27 13.70
N PRO A 38 -9.50 -1.05 13.65
CA PRO A 38 -9.85 -1.75 12.42
C PRO A 38 -11.22 -1.32 11.85
N SER A 39 -12.02 -0.60 12.63
CA SER A 39 -13.35 -0.12 12.25
C SER A 39 -13.42 1.40 12.03
N ARG A 40 -12.35 2.14 12.37
CA ARG A 40 -12.34 3.59 12.21
C ARG A 40 -12.08 3.97 10.75
N LEU A 41 -13.08 4.47 10.08
CA LEU A 41 -12.98 4.92 8.70
C LEU A 41 -12.27 6.29 8.63
N ALA A 42 -11.40 6.44 7.63
CA ALA A 42 -10.87 7.73 7.24
C ALA A 42 -12.02 8.59 6.68
N ARG A 43 -11.93 9.90 6.92
CA ARG A 43 -12.90 10.88 6.43
C ARG A 43 -13.03 10.81 4.91
N GLU A 44 -14.26 10.76 4.45
CA GLU A 44 -14.59 10.93 3.04
C GLU A 44 -14.88 12.40 2.70
N TYR A 45 -14.65 12.76 1.45
CA TYR A 45 -14.79 14.09 0.88
C TYR A 45 -15.74 14.06 -0.31
N ALA A 46 -16.31 15.19 -0.68
CA ALA A 46 -17.08 15.28 -1.90
C ALA A 46 -16.18 15.17 -3.14
N PRO A 47 -16.65 14.55 -4.24
CA PRO A 47 -15.87 14.49 -5.49
C PRO A 47 -15.40 15.85 -6.01
N ALA A 48 -16.13 16.93 -5.73
CA ALA A 48 -15.76 18.29 -6.09
C ALA A 48 -14.51 18.81 -5.33
N GLU A 49 -14.14 18.18 -4.20
CA GLU A 49 -12.96 18.53 -3.40
C GLU A 49 -11.67 17.85 -3.90
N ARG A 50 -11.73 17.09 -5.00
CA ARG A 50 -10.55 16.43 -5.59
C ARG A 50 -9.47 17.44 -5.90
N THR A 51 -8.25 17.12 -5.50
CA THR A 51 -7.08 17.93 -5.85
C THR A 51 -6.80 17.80 -7.34
N ALA A 52 -6.57 18.91 -8.02
CA ALA A 52 -6.37 18.95 -9.47
C ALA A 52 -5.18 18.08 -9.94
N ARG A 53 -4.15 17.94 -9.12
CA ARG A 53 -2.97 17.12 -9.44
C ARG A 53 -2.52 16.32 -8.22
N LEU A 54 -2.42 15.00 -8.38
CA LEU A 54 -1.81 14.10 -7.42
C LEU A 54 -0.38 13.78 -7.90
N PRO A 55 0.68 14.11 -7.12
CA PRO A 55 2.04 13.69 -7.46
C PRO A 55 2.18 12.17 -7.48
N SER A 56 3.07 11.65 -8.31
CA SER A 56 3.35 10.21 -8.39
C SER A 56 4.84 9.95 -8.41
N TYR A 57 5.28 8.96 -7.63
CA TYR A 57 6.67 8.54 -7.48
C TYR A 57 6.79 7.03 -7.76
N PHE A 58 7.94 6.61 -8.23
CA PHE A 58 8.31 5.21 -8.47
C PHE A 58 9.82 5.10 -8.26
N ILE A 59 10.32 3.88 -8.00
CA ILE A 59 11.76 3.68 -7.72
C ILE A 59 12.59 3.51 -9.00
N SER A 60 11.97 3.04 -10.08
CA SER A 60 12.61 2.95 -11.39
C SER A 60 12.93 4.34 -11.96
N ARG A 61 13.90 4.41 -12.87
CA ARG A 61 14.26 5.67 -13.56
C ARG A 61 13.19 6.21 -14.48
N THR A 62 12.35 5.34 -14.99
CA THR A 62 11.21 5.66 -15.86
C THR A 62 9.94 5.06 -15.28
N VAL A 63 8.78 5.56 -15.72
CA VAL A 63 7.49 5.02 -15.30
C VAL A 63 7.41 3.53 -15.65
N PRO A 64 7.23 2.63 -14.66
CA PRO A 64 7.09 1.20 -14.93
C PRO A 64 5.91 0.91 -15.85
N THR A 65 6.13 0.10 -16.87
CA THR A 65 5.11 -0.32 -17.82
C THR A 65 5.14 -1.81 -18.04
N LEU A 66 3.98 -2.42 -18.26
CA LEU A 66 3.88 -3.83 -18.64
C LEU A 66 4.16 -3.99 -20.13
N ARG A 67 4.94 -5.00 -20.49
CA ARG A 67 5.14 -5.40 -21.90
C ARG A 67 3.87 -6.02 -22.48
N ASP A 68 3.20 -6.83 -21.71
CA ASP A 68 1.94 -7.49 -22.08
C ASP A 68 0.91 -7.30 -20.95
N PRO A 69 0.07 -6.27 -21.02
CA PRO A 69 -1.01 -6.03 -20.07
C PRO A 69 -2.06 -7.15 -20.02
N ALA A 70 -2.27 -7.87 -21.12
CA ALA A 70 -3.26 -8.96 -21.19
C ALA A 70 -2.79 -10.20 -20.40
N ALA A 71 -1.48 -10.44 -20.36
CA ALA A 71 -0.90 -11.53 -19.59
C ALA A 71 -0.76 -11.21 -18.09
N TRP A 72 -1.01 -9.95 -17.68
CA TRP A 72 -0.88 -9.60 -16.26
C TRP A 72 -1.87 -10.37 -15.39
N ARG A 73 -1.38 -10.88 -14.27
CA ARG A 73 -2.18 -11.54 -13.22
C ARG A 73 -1.75 -11.08 -11.85
N LEU A 74 -2.70 -10.97 -10.94
CA LEU A 74 -2.43 -10.88 -9.51
C LEU A 74 -2.32 -12.28 -8.94
N ARG A 75 -1.14 -12.65 -8.46
CA ARG A 75 -0.94 -13.89 -7.70
C ARG A 75 -1.26 -13.67 -6.24
N VAL A 76 -2.09 -14.56 -5.66
CA VAL A 76 -2.42 -14.59 -4.23
C VAL A 76 -2.04 -15.96 -3.68
N ASP A 77 -1.09 -15.99 -2.76
CA ASP A 77 -0.49 -17.24 -2.28
C ASP A 77 -0.04 -17.18 -0.80
N GLY A 78 0.81 -18.14 -0.39
CA GLY A 78 1.34 -18.27 0.96
C GLY A 78 0.42 -19.07 1.87
N LEU A 79 0.16 -18.59 3.08
CA LEU A 79 -0.70 -19.25 4.07
C LEU A 79 -2.18 -19.10 3.73
N VAL A 80 -2.61 -19.73 2.65
CA VAL A 80 -3.99 -19.77 2.15
C VAL A 80 -4.39 -21.19 1.80
N ARG A 81 -5.69 -21.51 1.85
CA ARG A 81 -6.22 -22.80 1.42
C ARG A 81 -6.32 -22.90 -0.10
N ARG A 82 -6.60 -21.77 -0.78
CA ARG A 82 -6.86 -21.68 -2.22
C ARG A 82 -6.00 -20.58 -2.82
N PRO A 83 -4.79 -20.89 -3.31
CA PRO A 83 -4.01 -19.92 -4.09
C PRO A 83 -4.81 -19.47 -5.32
N LEU A 84 -4.68 -18.18 -5.69
CA LEU A 84 -5.41 -17.58 -6.81
C LEU A 84 -4.44 -16.92 -7.78
N GLU A 85 -4.79 -16.95 -9.05
CA GLU A 85 -4.25 -16.07 -10.08
C GLU A 85 -5.43 -15.34 -10.73
N LEU A 86 -5.50 -14.01 -10.52
CA LEU A 86 -6.64 -13.21 -10.93
C LEU A 86 -6.23 -12.23 -12.03
N SER A 87 -6.96 -12.23 -13.13
CA SER A 87 -6.89 -11.19 -14.14
C SER A 87 -7.52 -9.89 -13.64
N LEU A 88 -7.25 -8.78 -14.33
CA LEU A 88 -7.90 -7.51 -14.01
C LEU A 88 -9.43 -7.59 -14.17
N ASP A 89 -9.90 -8.27 -15.20
CA ASP A 89 -11.33 -8.47 -15.48
C ASP A 89 -12.03 -9.26 -14.35
N GLU A 90 -11.37 -10.28 -13.80
CA GLU A 90 -11.92 -11.05 -12.68
C GLU A 90 -12.00 -10.19 -11.41
N LEU A 91 -11.02 -9.34 -11.16
CA LEU A 91 -11.07 -8.37 -10.06
C LEU A 91 -12.19 -7.34 -10.27
N MET A 92 -12.38 -6.84 -11.49
CA MET A 92 -13.42 -5.87 -11.81
C MET A 92 -14.84 -6.43 -11.72
N ARG A 93 -15.03 -7.75 -11.84
CA ARG A 93 -16.32 -8.44 -11.60
C ARG A 93 -16.64 -8.64 -10.12
N MET A 94 -15.68 -8.46 -9.22
CA MET A 94 -15.92 -8.53 -7.77
C MET A 94 -16.64 -7.28 -7.27
N PRO A 95 -17.26 -7.30 -6.08
CA PRO A 95 -17.92 -6.13 -5.51
C PRO A 95 -16.97 -4.92 -5.47
N ARG A 96 -17.40 -3.84 -6.12
CA ARG A 96 -16.64 -2.61 -6.23
C ARG A 96 -16.79 -1.76 -4.98
N THR A 97 -15.68 -1.31 -4.42
CA THR A 97 -15.59 -0.28 -3.38
C THR A 97 -15.15 1.03 -4.01
N THR A 98 -15.80 2.14 -3.64
CA THR A 98 -15.47 3.49 -4.13
C THR A 98 -15.54 4.48 -2.98
N TYR A 99 -14.54 5.35 -2.86
CA TYR A 99 -14.51 6.44 -1.87
C TYR A 99 -13.60 7.58 -2.34
N THR A 100 -13.91 8.79 -1.89
CA THR A 100 -13.07 9.99 -2.10
C THR A 100 -12.42 10.34 -0.78
N VAL A 101 -11.10 10.23 -0.71
CA VAL A 101 -10.35 10.36 0.56
C VAL A 101 -9.07 11.16 0.36
N LYS A 102 -8.51 11.66 1.46
CA LYS A 102 -7.22 12.32 1.47
C LYS A 102 -6.09 11.29 1.51
N HIS A 103 -5.20 11.40 0.54
CA HIS A 103 -3.93 10.70 0.50
C HIS A 103 -2.87 11.50 1.25
N HIS A 104 -2.07 10.85 2.08
CA HIS A 104 -0.98 11.48 2.83
C HIS A 104 0.36 10.89 2.42
N CYS A 105 1.28 11.75 1.99
CA CYS A 105 2.65 11.35 1.67
C CYS A 105 3.57 11.59 2.87
N VAL A 106 4.59 10.75 3.01
CA VAL A 106 5.64 10.92 4.03
C VAL A 106 6.45 12.21 3.84
N GLU A 107 6.45 12.77 2.63
CA GLU A 107 7.08 14.07 2.31
C GLU A 107 6.28 15.27 2.80
N GLY A 108 5.16 15.09 3.51
CA GLY A 108 4.38 16.15 4.14
C GLY A 108 3.29 16.78 3.27
N TRP A 109 3.13 16.38 2.02
CA TRP A 109 2.00 16.82 1.19
C TRP A 109 0.82 15.85 1.28
N SER A 110 -0.35 16.35 0.97
CA SER A 110 -1.56 15.54 0.84
C SER A 110 -2.39 15.95 -0.36
N ALA A 111 -3.24 15.04 -0.86
CA ALA A 111 -4.14 15.28 -1.98
C ALA A 111 -5.42 14.47 -1.82
N ILE A 112 -6.54 15.00 -2.30
CA ILE A 112 -7.83 14.33 -2.29
C ILE A 112 -8.07 13.70 -3.66
N ALA A 113 -8.40 12.41 -3.69
CA ALA A 113 -8.73 11.69 -4.91
C ALA A 113 -9.81 10.64 -4.64
N THR A 114 -10.59 10.34 -5.67
CA THR A 114 -11.51 9.19 -5.64
C THR A 114 -10.77 7.95 -6.11
N TRP A 115 -10.91 6.88 -5.35
CA TRP A 115 -10.36 5.57 -5.67
C TRP A 115 -11.46 4.55 -5.80
N HIS A 116 -11.33 3.64 -6.74
CA HIS A 116 -12.22 2.49 -6.85
C HIS A 116 -11.46 1.22 -7.18
N GLY A 117 -11.93 0.14 -6.60
CA GLY A 117 -11.29 -1.16 -6.67
C GLY A 117 -12.08 -2.23 -5.94
N VAL A 118 -11.44 -3.33 -5.63
CA VAL A 118 -11.99 -4.42 -4.82
C VAL A 118 -11.35 -4.41 -3.44
N ALA A 119 -12.14 -4.63 -2.38
CA ALA A 119 -11.60 -4.75 -1.04
C ALA A 119 -10.61 -5.92 -0.93
N VAL A 120 -9.47 -5.70 -0.26
CA VAL A 120 -8.50 -6.78 0.01
C VAL A 120 -9.16 -7.94 0.77
N SER A 121 -10.08 -7.63 1.70
CA SER A 121 -10.86 -8.62 2.45
C SER A 121 -11.73 -9.50 1.54
N ALA A 122 -12.28 -8.96 0.44
CA ALA A 122 -13.07 -9.75 -0.51
C ALA A 122 -12.20 -10.75 -1.29
N VAL A 123 -10.97 -10.37 -1.64
CA VAL A 123 -10.00 -11.31 -2.25
C VAL A 123 -9.55 -12.34 -1.22
N ALA A 124 -9.31 -11.93 0.04
CA ALA A 124 -8.96 -12.81 1.13
C ALA A 124 -10.04 -13.88 1.38
N GLN A 125 -11.32 -13.52 1.35
CA GLN A 125 -12.42 -14.49 1.48
C GLN A 125 -12.37 -15.59 0.41
N ARG A 126 -11.93 -15.29 -0.81
CA ARG A 126 -11.81 -16.27 -1.89
C ARG A 126 -10.62 -17.21 -1.74
N CYS A 127 -9.50 -16.73 -1.20
CA CYS A 127 -8.30 -17.55 -1.02
C CYS A 127 -8.26 -18.28 0.34
N GLU A 128 -9.16 -17.96 1.28
CA GLU A 128 -9.30 -18.61 2.59
C GLU A 128 -7.96 -18.62 3.36
N PRO A 129 -7.50 -17.48 3.95
CA PRO A 129 -6.28 -17.47 4.72
C PRO A 129 -6.30 -18.47 5.88
N LEU A 130 -5.19 -19.14 6.11
CA LEU A 130 -5.03 -20.05 7.24
C LEU A 130 -4.97 -19.28 8.56
N PRO A 131 -5.39 -19.85 9.69
CA PRO A 131 -5.35 -19.19 10.99
C PRO A 131 -3.95 -18.73 11.44
N ALA A 132 -2.89 -19.29 10.87
CA ALA A 132 -1.51 -18.90 11.11
C ALA A 132 -1.11 -17.60 10.40
N ALA A 133 -1.85 -17.15 9.36
CA ALA A 133 -1.57 -15.92 8.66
C ALA A 133 -1.71 -14.71 9.61
N ARG A 134 -0.68 -13.89 9.69
CA ARG A 134 -0.60 -12.69 10.54
C ARG A 134 -0.33 -11.43 9.72
N TYR A 135 0.29 -11.60 8.56
CA TYR A 135 0.79 -10.53 7.71
C TYR A 135 0.53 -10.81 6.25
N LEU A 136 0.61 -9.73 5.45
CA LEU A 136 0.68 -9.82 3.99
C LEU A 136 1.95 -9.16 3.48
N ARG A 137 2.52 -9.74 2.44
CA ARG A 137 3.55 -9.15 1.62
C ARG A 137 2.97 -8.80 0.25
N PHE A 138 3.09 -7.54 -0.14
CA PHE A 138 2.69 -7.03 -1.44
C PHE A 138 3.92 -6.76 -2.30
N VAL A 139 3.95 -7.26 -3.53
CA VAL A 139 5.10 -7.11 -4.43
C VAL A 139 4.68 -6.38 -5.70
N SER A 140 5.52 -5.46 -6.13
CA SER A 140 5.40 -4.67 -7.35
C SER A 140 6.17 -5.29 -8.51
N PHE A 141 5.79 -5.01 -9.76
CA PHE A 141 6.68 -5.19 -10.89
C PHE A 141 7.65 -4.00 -11.13
N ASP A 142 7.51 -2.90 -10.38
CA ASP A 142 8.58 -1.91 -10.24
C ASP A 142 9.72 -2.57 -9.46
N ALA A 143 10.81 -2.86 -10.16
CA ALA A 143 11.81 -3.84 -9.73
C ALA A 143 12.38 -3.55 -8.34
N GLY A 144 12.29 -4.55 -7.46
CA GLY A 144 12.77 -4.46 -6.09
C GLY A 144 11.84 -3.77 -5.10
N TYR A 145 10.61 -3.38 -5.50
CA TYR A 145 9.66 -2.76 -4.57
C TYR A 145 8.68 -3.77 -3.97
N TRP A 146 8.58 -3.77 -2.65
CA TRP A 146 7.58 -4.54 -1.90
C TRP A 146 7.23 -3.83 -0.60
N ASN A 147 6.10 -4.21 0.02
CA ASN A 147 5.73 -3.80 1.37
C ASN A 147 5.19 -4.97 2.20
N GLY A 148 5.42 -4.88 3.52
CA GLY A 148 4.77 -5.72 4.51
C GLY A 148 3.64 -4.99 5.22
N TRP A 149 2.52 -5.68 5.46
CA TRP A 149 1.36 -5.17 6.20
C TRP A 149 0.91 -6.16 7.26
N ASP A 150 0.43 -5.65 8.40
CA ASP A 150 -0.34 -6.46 9.34
C ASP A 150 -1.70 -6.84 8.76
N LEU A 151 -2.20 -8.01 9.16
CA LEU A 151 -3.45 -8.53 8.62
C LEU A 151 -4.64 -7.62 8.93
N ALA A 152 -4.69 -7.01 10.11
CA ALA A 152 -5.79 -6.14 10.51
C ALA A 152 -5.91 -4.91 9.61
N SER A 153 -4.78 -4.24 9.34
CA SER A 153 -4.74 -3.11 8.39
C SER A 153 -5.06 -3.54 6.96
N ALA A 154 -4.59 -4.71 6.53
CA ALA A 154 -4.88 -5.22 5.19
C ALA A 154 -6.37 -5.56 5.02
N MET A 155 -7.03 -6.07 6.06
CA MET A 155 -8.47 -6.39 6.05
C MET A 155 -9.38 -5.20 6.36
N HIS A 156 -8.83 -4.01 6.60
CA HIS A 156 -9.62 -2.81 6.88
C HIS A 156 -10.60 -2.50 5.73
N PRO A 157 -11.84 -2.07 6.01
CA PRO A 157 -12.86 -1.82 4.98
C PRO A 157 -12.44 -0.88 3.85
N GLN A 158 -11.55 0.11 4.15
CA GLN A 158 -11.02 1.04 3.17
C GLN A 158 -9.65 0.61 2.58
N THR A 159 -9.20 -0.63 2.81
CA THR A 159 -8.02 -1.17 2.12
C THR A 159 -8.48 -1.91 0.88
N ILE A 160 -8.12 -1.38 -0.30
CA ILE A 160 -8.55 -1.89 -1.59
C ILE A 160 -7.37 -2.18 -2.54
N LEU A 161 -7.61 -3.07 -3.46
CA LEU A 161 -6.83 -3.23 -4.68
C LEU A 161 -7.46 -2.31 -5.73
N ALA A 162 -6.90 -1.11 -5.89
CA ALA A 162 -7.45 -0.09 -6.75
C ALA A 162 -7.02 -0.30 -8.20
N TYR A 163 -7.99 -0.28 -9.11
CA TYR A 163 -7.83 -0.33 -10.56
C TYR A 163 -8.36 0.92 -11.26
N GLY A 164 -8.86 1.89 -10.49
CA GLY A 164 -9.34 3.15 -11.03
C GLY A 164 -9.16 4.33 -10.07
N MET A 165 -9.07 5.52 -10.65
CA MET A 165 -8.84 6.78 -9.96
C MET A 165 -9.59 7.92 -10.66
N ASN A 166 -10.30 8.78 -9.88
CA ASN A 166 -11.02 9.95 -10.38
C ASN A 166 -11.93 9.64 -11.59
N ASP A 167 -12.76 8.60 -11.44
CA ASP A 167 -13.76 8.12 -12.41
C ASP A 167 -13.17 7.54 -13.72
N ASN A 168 -11.85 7.38 -13.77
CA ASN A 168 -11.12 6.82 -14.91
C ASN A 168 -10.41 5.51 -14.54
N PRO A 169 -9.99 4.70 -15.51
CA PRO A 169 -9.02 3.64 -15.26
C PRO A 169 -7.77 4.18 -14.56
N LEU A 170 -7.14 3.38 -13.74
CA LEU A 170 -5.94 3.78 -12.99
C LEU A 170 -4.84 4.24 -13.95
N PRO A 171 -4.33 5.48 -13.84
CA PRO A 171 -3.24 5.94 -14.70
C PRO A 171 -1.94 5.15 -14.47
N ILE A 172 -1.14 4.96 -15.53
CA ILE A 172 0.14 4.21 -15.44
C ILE A 172 1.03 4.80 -14.35
N ALA A 173 1.22 6.11 -14.29
CA ALA A 173 2.03 6.77 -13.26
C ALA A 173 1.53 6.53 -11.83
N HIS A 174 0.26 6.21 -11.66
CA HIS A 174 -0.35 5.91 -10.37
C HIS A 174 -0.42 4.42 -10.04
N GLY A 175 0.14 3.54 -10.88
CA GLY A 175 0.33 2.13 -10.55
C GLY A 175 -0.54 1.15 -11.32
N ALA A 176 -1.03 1.53 -12.53
CA ALA A 176 -1.79 0.60 -13.37
C ALA A 176 -1.01 -0.69 -13.67
N PRO A 177 -1.71 -1.83 -13.82
CA PRO A 177 -3.16 -1.98 -13.85
C PRO A 177 -3.80 -2.05 -12.45
N LEU A 178 -3.01 -2.32 -11.40
CA LEU A 178 -3.49 -2.51 -10.03
C LEU A 178 -2.51 -1.94 -9.01
N ARG A 179 -3.06 -1.33 -7.95
CA ARG A 179 -2.28 -0.92 -6.78
C ARG A 179 -2.99 -1.24 -5.48
N LEU A 180 -2.22 -1.41 -4.42
CA LEU A 180 -2.74 -1.36 -3.06
C LEU A 180 -3.04 0.10 -2.68
N TYR A 181 -4.19 0.35 -2.06
CA TYR A 181 -4.56 1.67 -1.56
C TYR A 181 -5.30 1.57 -0.22
N ALA A 182 -4.94 2.42 0.74
CA ALA A 182 -5.66 2.62 1.99
C ALA A 182 -5.42 4.01 2.55
N PRO A 183 -6.46 4.79 2.87
CA PRO A 183 -6.31 6.13 3.44
C PRO A 183 -5.76 6.15 4.86
N THR A 184 -5.69 5.02 5.53
CA THR A 184 -5.21 4.86 6.92
C THR A 184 -3.71 4.66 7.05
N LYS A 185 -2.97 4.70 5.95
CA LYS A 185 -1.51 4.53 5.89
C LYS A 185 -0.85 5.62 5.06
N LEU A 186 0.42 5.91 5.34
CA LEU A 186 1.23 6.79 4.51
C LEU A 186 1.47 6.20 3.11
N GLY A 187 1.63 7.07 2.11
CA GLY A 187 1.67 6.71 0.69
C GLY A 187 2.69 5.65 0.28
N TYR A 188 3.85 5.58 0.94
CA TYR A 188 4.86 4.57 0.63
C TYR A 188 4.42 3.14 1.01
N LYS A 189 3.41 2.97 1.84
CA LYS A 189 2.84 1.65 2.14
C LYS A 189 1.94 1.12 1.02
N MET A 190 1.53 1.96 0.10
CA MET A 190 0.55 1.65 -0.94
C MET A 190 1.24 1.18 -2.21
N THR A 191 1.61 -0.12 -2.25
CA THR A 191 2.33 -0.73 -3.37
C THR A 191 1.63 -0.49 -4.70
N LYS A 192 2.31 0.22 -5.62
CA LYS A 192 1.90 0.40 -7.01
C LYS A 192 2.36 -0.76 -7.88
N TYR A 193 1.77 -0.92 -9.07
CA TYR A 193 2.18 -1.95 -10.02
C TYR A 193 2.16 -3.35 -9.42
N LEU A 194 1.12 -3.65 -8.68
CA LEU A 194 0.99 -4.85 -7.86
C LEU A 194 0.93 -6.12 -8.72
N VAL A 195 1.69 -7.15 -8.35
CA VAL A 195 1.71 -8.46 -9.02
C VAL A 195 1.52 -9.62 -8.06
N SER A 196 1.77 -9.44 -6.77
CA SER A 196 1.47 -10.50 -5.80
C SER A 196 1.07 -10.01 -4.43
N MET A 197 0.29 -10.84 -3.76
CA MET A 197 -0.16 -10.70 -2.39
C MET A 197 0.06 -12.05 -1.69
N THR A 198 1.02 -12.13 -0.77
CA THR A 198 1.41 -13.37 -0.09
C THR A 198 1.07 -13.30 1.39
N PHE A 199 0.25 -14.23 1.87
CA PHE A 199 -0.08 -14.38 3.28
C PHE A 199 1.04 -15.11 4.03
N THR A 200 1.46 -14.61 5.20
CA THR A 200 2.57 -15.16 5.98
C THR A 200 2.35 -15.00 7.48
N ASP A 201 3.00 -15.85 8.27
CA ASP A 201 3.08 -15.79 9.73
C ASP A 201 4.22 -14.89 10.22
N LYS A 202 5.20 -14.60 9.36
CA LYS A 202 6.36 -13.78 9.67
C LYS A 202 6.14 -12.35 9.19
N ARG A 203 6.48 -11.37 10.03
CA ARG A 203 6.45 -9.95 9.69
C ARG A 203 7.39 -9.67 8.51
N PRO A 204 6.87 -9.32 7.33
CA PRO A 204 7.71 -8.95 6.19
C PRO A 204 8.38 -7.60 6.45
N GLY A 205 9.54 -7.37 5.86
CA GLY A 205 10.11 -6.03 5.71
C GLY A 205 9.36 -5.20 4.67
N GLY A 206 10.05 -4.30 4.03
CA GLY A 206 9.57 -3.50 2.91
C GLY A 206 10.69 -2.65 2.35
N TYR A 207 10.54 -2.18 1.13
CA TYR A 207 11.59 -1.42 0.45
C TYR A 207 12.08 -0.21 1.28
N TRP A 208 11.15 0.61 1.81
CA TRP A 208 11.48 1.76 2.62
C TRP A 208 11.68 1.40 4.10
N GLU A 209 10.94 0.43 4.59
CA GLU A 209 11.00 -0.03 5.98
C GLU A 209 12.38 -0.61 6.30
N ASP A 210 12.99 -1.34 5.37
CA ASP A 210 14.34 -1.89 5.54
C ASP A 210 15.42 -0.78 5.48
N GLN A 211 15.05 0.40 4.98
CA GLN A 211 15.87 1.62 5.01
C GLN A 211 15.61 2.50 6.25
N GLY A 212 14.74 2.06 7.18
CA GLY A 212 14.50 2.73 8.46
C GLY A 212 13.20 3.53 8.54
N TYR A 213 12.33 3.47 7.54
CA TYR A 213 11.00 4.07 7.62
C TYR A 213 10.09 3.28 8.57
N PRO A 214 9.11 3.92 9.24
CA PRO A 214 8.16 3.25 10.10
C PRO A 214 7.44 2.09 9.39
N TRP A 215 7.40 0.93 10.04
CA TRP A 215 6.78 -0.25 9.41
C TRP A 215 5.26 -0.17 9.39
N PHE A 216 4.65 0.30 10.48
CA PHE A 216 3.19 0.41 10.59
C PHE A 216 2.66 1.60 9.78
N ALA A 217 3.29 2.77 9.92
CA ALA A 217 2.99 4.00 9.16
C ALA A 217 1.49 4.35 9.11
N GLY A 218 0.79 4.19 10.22
CA GLY A 218 -0.61 4.58 10.38
C GLY A 218 -0.80 6.10 10.47
N ILE A 219 -1.99 6.60 10.12
CA ILE A 219 -2.44 7.99 10.22
C ILE A 219 -3.85 8.05 10.80
#